data_607b43605aa0634b1b9bee982f464a40
#
_entry.id   607b43605aa0634b1b9bee982f464a40
#
_cell.length_a   1.000
_cell.length_b   1.000
_cell.length_c   1.000
_cell.angle_alpha   90.00
_cell.angle_beta   90.00
_cell.angle_gamma   90.00
#
_symmetry.space_group_name_H-M   'P 1'
#
loop_
_entity.id
_entity.type
_entity.pdbx_description
1 polymer ?
#
loop_
_entity_poly.entity_id
_entity_poly.type
_entity_poly.pdbx_seq_one_letter_code
_entity_poly.pdbx_strand_id
1 'polypeptide(L)'
;MVADGAIENYAVAGAIGAIFYVEPFSTEDLDVFVVTPEDRLIIELPGWDYLKAHGYTRIEKEGIVVEGWPVQFVPATTPLEREAYLNAQIVSVDEVSVRVVLPEHLVAIMLNVGRPKDIARIKMFLSQDAVKLTALEDVINRHGLSEEWSNYKRTFLK
;
A
#
# COMPACT_ATOMS: atom_id res chain seq x y z
N MET A 1 -7.41 -2.64 -16.94
CA MET A 1 -6.35 -1.61 -16.85
C MET A 1 -4.98 -2.18 -17.21
N VAL A 2 -4.48 -3.22 -16.51
CA VAL A 2 -3.18 -3.84 -16.87
C VAL A 2 -3.28 -4.52 -18.23
N ALA A 3 -4.31 -5.35 -18.45
CA ALA A 3 -4.53 -6.03 -19.73
C ALA A 3 -4.66 -5.08 -20.92
N ASP A 4 -5.15 -3.87 -20.70
CA ASP A 4 -5.37 -2.86 -21.75
C ASP A 4 -4.21 -1.84 -21.83
N GLY A 5 -3.14 -2.06 -21.05
CA GLY A 5 -1.94 -1.22 -21.05
C GLY A 5 -2.12 0.19 -20.47
N ALA A 6 -3.21 0.45 -19.73
CA ALA A 6 -3.44 1.74 -19.07
C ALA A 6 -2.49 1.97 -17.91
N ILE A 7 -2.10 0.90 -17.22
CA ILE A 7 -1.02 0.86 -16.24
C ILE A 7 -0.16 -0.38 -16.52
N GLU A 8 1.12 -0.31 -16.21
CA GLU A 8 2.03 -1.43 -16.39
C GLU A 8 1.74 -2.57 -15.41
N ASN A 9 1.59 -2.22 -14.14
CA ASN A 9 1.24 -3.14 -13.06
C ASN A 9 0.70 -2.32 -11.87
N TYR A 10 0.32 -2.99 -10.79
CA TYR A 10 -0.19 -2.36 -9.57
C TYR A 10 0.20 -3.16 -8.33
N ALA A 11 0.05 -2.56 -7.15
CA ALA A 11 0.06 -3.28 -5.88
C ALA A 11 -0.93 -2.64 -4.91
N VAL A 12 -1.86 -3.44 -4.37
CA VAL A 12 -2.77 -2.99 -3.32
C VAL A 12 -1.97 -2.75 -2.05
N ALA A 13 -2.10 -1.56 -1.49
CA ALA A 13 -1.38 -1.08 -0.32
C ALA A 13 -2.33 -0.57 0.77
N GLY A 14 -1.82 0.26 1.67
CA GLY A 14 -2.61 0.95 2.68
C GLY A 14 -3.42 0.04 3.58
N ALA A 15 -4.63 0.48 3.93
CA ALA A 15 -5.53 -0.22 4.82
C ALA A 15 -6.09 -1.51 4.21
N ILE A 16 -6.48 -1.47 2.93
CA ILE A 16 -6.99 -2.66 2.23
C ILE A 16 -5.87 -3.69 2.07
N GLY A 17 -4.64 -3.28 1.74
CA GLY A 17 -3.49 -4.19 1.71
C GLY A 17 -3.25 -4.90 3.05
N ALA A 18 -3.43 -4.18 4.17
CA ALA A 18 -3.27 -4.74 5.51
C ALA A 18 -4.33 -5.81 5.85
N ILE A 19 -5.58 -5.65 5.41
CA ILE A 19 -6.68 -6.60 5.68
C ILE A 19 -6.41 -8.01 5.11
N PHE A 20 -5.51 -8.13 4.14
CA PHE A 20 -5.09 -9.45 3.64
C PHE A 20 -4.25 -10.25 4.64
N TYR A 21 -3.74 -9.61 5.70
CA TYR A 21 -2.80 -10.21 6.65
C TYR A 21 -3.28 -10.17 8.10
N VAL A 22 -4.13 -9.21 8.45
CA VAL A 22 -4.64 -9.03 9.81
C VAL A 22 -6.16 -8.99 9.83
N GLU A 23 -6.76 -9.10 11.01
CA GLU A 23 -8.21 -8.97 11.16
C GLU A 23 -8.76 -7.70 10.51
N PRO A 24 -9.91 -7.80 9.81
CA PRO A 24 -10.51 -6.67 9.13
C PRO A 24 -10.83 -5.50 10.07
N PHE A 25 -10.57 -4.30 9.60
CA PHE A 25 -10.92 -3.05 10.27
C PHE A 25 -11.53 -2.07 9.24
N SER A 26 -12.20 -1.02 9.74
CA SER A 26 -12.84 -0.04 8.87
C SER A 26 -11.80 0.77 8.08
N THR A 27 -12.07 0.93 6.78
CA THR A 27 -11.37 1.83 5.87
C THR A 27 -12.38 2.46 4.91
N GLU A 28 -12.02 3.58 4.29
CA GLU A 28 -12.91 4.34 3.41
C GLU A 28 -12.37 4.47 1.99
N ASP A 29 -11.18 3.94 1.71
CA ASP A 29 -10.44 4.09 0.47
C ASP A 29 -9.62 2.86 0.14
N LEU A 30 -9.28 2.71 -1.14
CA LEU A 30 -8.39 1.70 -1.66
C LEU A 30 -7.14 2.37 -2.22
N ASP A 31 -6.01 2.19 -1.53
CA ASP A 31 -4.70 2.66 -2.00
C ASP A 31 -4.08 1.65 -2.97
N VAL A 32 -3.76 2.10 -4.17
CA VAL A 32 -3.13 1.28 -5.21
C VAL A 32 -1.81 1.90 -5.61
N PHE A 33 -0.70 1.26 -5.31
CA PHE A 33 0.61 1.67 -5.80
C PHE A 33 0.72 1.43 -7.30
N VAL A 34 1.22 2.45 -7.99
CA VAL A 34 1.55 2.41 -9.41
C VAL A 34 2.94 3.02 -9.63
N VAL A 35 3.61 2.61 -10.70
CA VAL A 35 4.84 3.27 -11.16
C VAL A 35 4.50 4.14 -12.34
N THR A 36 4.93 5.38 -12.29
CA THR A 36 4.86 6.31 -13.42
C THR A 36 6.19 6.29 -14.15
N PRO A 37 6.20 6.28 -15.51
CA PRO A 37 7.42 6.50 -16.28
C PRO A 37 8.10 7.81 -15.85
N GLU A 38 9.43 7.79 -15.72
CA GLU A 38 10.23 8.94 -15.22
C GLU A 38 10.05 10.22 -16.05
N ASP A 39 9.64 10.10 -17.32
CA ASP A 39 9.48 11.19 -18.27
C ASP A 39 8.12 11.90 -18.21
N ARG A 40 7.17 11.42 -17.39
CA ARG A 40 5.85 12.07 -17.24
C ARG A 40 5.86 13.00 -16.04
N LEU A 41 5.64 14.28 -16.29
CA LEU A 41 5.21 15.23 -15.26
C LEU A 41 3.98 14.64 -14.55
N ILE A 42 4.01 14.53 -13.21
CA ILE A 42 2.97 13.92 -12.34
C ILE A 42 1.67 14.75 -12.35
N ILE A 43 1.24 15.24 -13.49
CA ILE A 43 -0.01 16.01 -13.60
C ILE A 43 -1.21 15.09 -13.82
N GLU A 44 -0.99 13.89 -14.34
CA GLU A 44 -2.05 12.89 -14.58
C GLU A 44 -1.60 11.53 -14.05
N LEU A 45 -2.28 11.07 -13.01
CA LEU A 45 -2.01 9.74 -12.46
C LEU A 45 -2.39 8.66 -13.48
N PRO A 46 -1.50 7.67 -13.72
CA PRO A 46 -1.83 6.55 -14.57
C PRO A 46 -3.13 5.89 -14.11
N GLY A 47 -4.01 5.64 -15.05
CA GLY A 47 -5.29 4.99 -14.75
C GLY A 47 -6.48 5.95 -14.60
N TRP A 48 -6.29 7.23 -14.31
CA TRP A 48 -7.41 8.17 -14.20
C TRP A 48 -8.17 8.35 -15.51
N ASP A 49 -7.45 8.58 -16.61
CA ASP A 49 -8.07 8.74 -17.92
C ASP A 49 -8.75 7.46 -18.39
N TYR A 50 -8.16 6.30 -18.07
CA TYR A 50 -8.78 5.03 -18.34
C TYR A 50 -10.12 4.89 -17.61
N LEU A 51 -10.16 5.17 -16.30
CA LEU A 51 -11.38 5.11 -15.51
C LEU A 51 -12.44 6.10 -15.99
N LYS A 52 -12.05 7.35 -16.30
CA LYS A 52 -12.95 8.35 -16.87
C LYS A 52 -13.55 7.90 -18.21
N ALA A 53 -12.72 7.32 -19.08
CA ALA A 53 -13.19 6.77 -20.36
C ALA A 53 -14.19 5.61 -20.19
N HIS A 54 -14.15 4.92 -19.05
CA HIS A 54 -15.10 3.85 -18.66
C HIS A 54 -16.28 4.35 -17.81
N GLY A 55 -16.48 5.67 -17.73
CA GLY A 55 -17.65 6.28 -17.07
C GLY A 55 -17.45 6.58 -15.58
N TYR A 56 -16.30 6.32 -14.98
CA TYR A 56 -16.00 6.64 -13.58
C TYR A 56 -15.48 8.08 -13.49
N THR A 57 -16.38 9.03 -13.23
CA THR A 57 -16.05 10.48 -13.19
C THR A 57 -16.22 11.11 -11.82
N ARG A 58 -16.84 10.39 -10.86
CA ARG A 58 -17.03 10.88 -9.49
C ARG A 58 -15.69 10.85 -8.76
N ILE A 59 -15.30 12.01 -8.22
CA ILE A 59 -14.11 12.17 -7.38
C ILE A 59 -14.56 12.32 -5.93
N GLU A 60 -13.93 11.60 -5.03
CA GLU A 60 -14.12 11.71 -3.59
C GLU A 60 -12.77 11.67 -2.88
N LYS A 61 -12.49 12.68 -2.05
CA LYS A 61 -11.14 12.88 -1.47
C LYS A 61 -10.09 12.97 -2.59
N GLU A 62 -9.10 12.07 -2.59
CA GLU A 62 -8.01 12.01 -3.56
C GLU A 62 -8.17 10.86 -4.58
N GLY A 63 -9.33 10.19 -4.59
CA GLY A 63 -9.60 9.03 -5.43
C GLY A 63 -10.77 9.18 -6.39
N ILE A 64 -10.80 8.33 -7.41
CA ILE A 64 -11.97 8.13 -8.28
C ILE A 64 -12.85 7.06 -7.66
N VAL A 65 -14.16 7.31 -7.58
CA VAL A 65 -15.12 6.32 -7.06
C VAL A 65 -15.38 5.26 -8.12
N VAL A 66 -14.99 4.03 -7.82
CA VAL A 66 -15.22 2.84 -8.64
C VAL A 66 -16.09 1.88 -7.84
N GLU A 67 -17.25 1.53 -8.38
CA GLU A 67 -18.23 0.63 -7.73
C GLU A 67 -18.55 1.03 -6.26
N GLY A 68 -18.57 2.32 -5.99
CA GLY A 68 -18.86 2.88 -4.66
C GLY A 68 -17.65 3.08 -3.74
N TRP A 69 -16.46 2.69 -4.16
CA TRP A 69 -15.23 2.84 -3.39
C TRP A 69 -14.29 3.89 -3.98
N PRO A 70 -13.80 4.85 -3.18
CA PRO A 70 -12.72 5.73 -3.60
C PRO A 70 -11.44 4.93 -3.83
N VAL A 71 -10.95 4.91 -5.07
CA VAL A 71 -9.68 4.28 -5.47
C VAL A 71 -8.64 5.36 -5.67
N GLN A 72 -7.61 5.33 -4.85
CA GLN A 72 -6.48 6.26 -4.91
C GLN A 72 -5.28 5.58 -5.57
N PHE A 73 -4.84 6.11 -6.70
CA PHE A 73 -3.57 5.70 -7.31
C PHE A 73 -2.43 6.48 -6.66
N VAL A 74 -1.53 5.77 -6.01
CA VAL A 74 -0.39 6.34 -5.30
C VAL A 74 0.88 6.02 -6.06
N PRO A 75 1.58 7.03 -6.62
CA PRO A 75 2.87 6.79 -7.25
C PRO A 75 3.89 6.28 -6.25
N ALA A 76 4.53 5.15 -6.54
CA ALA A 76 5.63 4.63 -5.75
C ALA A 76 6.90 5.45 -6.02
N THR A 77 7.11 6.53 -5.27
CA THR A 77 8.17 7.52 -5.52
C THR A 77 9.42 7.29 -4.67
N THR A 78 9.25 6.82 -3.44
CA THR A 78 10.38 6.54 -2.53
C THR A 78 11.01 5.16 -2.83
N PRO A 79 12.29 4.93 -2.46
CA PRO A 79 12.91 3.62 -2.57
C PRO A 79 12.11 2.51 -1.87
N LEU A 80 11.53 2.80 -0.68
CA LEU A 80 10.71 1.85 0.07
C LEU A 80 9.41 1.50 -0.68
N GLU A 81 8.70 2.49 -1.20
CA GLU A 81 7.46 2.27 -1.96
C GLU A 81 7.72 1.52 -3.28
N ARG A 82 8.82 1.84 -3.97
CA ARG A 82 9.24 1.11 -5.18
C ARG A 82 9.58 -0.35 -4.87
N GLU A 83 10.32 -0.61 -3.79
CA GLU A 83 10.60 -1.97 -3.34
C GLU A 83 9.32 -2.72 -2.98
N ALA A 84 8.40 -2.07 -2.24
CA ALA A 84 7.10 -2.62 -1.90
C ALA A 84 6.26 -2.99 -3.12
N TYR A 85 6.22 -2.12 -4.13
CA TYR A 85 5.54 -2.37 -5.39
C TYR A 85 6.16 -3.54 -6.17
N LEU A 86 7.49 -3.59 -6.28
CA LEU A 86 8.18 -4.63 -7.04
C LEU A 86 8.04 -6.02 -6.40
N ASN A 87 8.10 -6.09 -5.08
CA ASN A 87 8.02 -7.34 -4.32
C ASN A 87 6.59 -7.76 -3.93
N ALA A 88 5.57 -7.01 -4.36
CA ALA A 88 4.18 -7.36 -4.07
C ALA A 88 3.84 -8.77 -4.57
N GLN A 89 3.11 -9.53 -3.75
CA GLN A 89 2.74 -10.91 -4.04
C GLN A 89 1.32 -11.03 -4.57
N ILE A 90 1.05 -12.13 -5.30
CA ILE A 90 -0.29 -12.46 -5.77
C ILE A 90 -1.01 -13.24 -4.68
N VAL A 91 -2.18 -12.75 -4.28
CA VAL A 91 -3.11 -13.40 -3.36
C VAL A 91 -4.43 -13.65 -4.10
N SER A 92 -5.02 -14.83 -3.92
CA SER A 92 -6.32 -15.16 -4.53
C SER A 92 -7.44 -14.93 -3.52
N VAL A 93 -8.47 -14.19 -3.94
CA VAL A 93 -9.71 -13.95 -3.19
C VAL A 93 -10.87 -14.28 -4.14
N ASP A 94 -11.70 -15.26 -3.78
CA ASP A 94 -12.86 -15.67 -4.57
C ASP A 94 -12.55 -15.84 -6.06
N GLU A 95 -11.49 -16.60 -6.38
CA GLU A 95 -11.00 -16.85 -7.75
C GLU A 95 -10.40 -15.63 -8.47
N VAL A 96 -10.34 -14.45 -7.81
CA VAL A 96 -9.70 -13.26 -8.34
C VAL A 96 -8.28 -13.15 -7.80
N SER A 97 -7.30 -13.03 -8.69
CA SER A 97 -5.91 -12.79 -8.32
C SER A 97 -5.66 -11.30 -8.10
N VAL A 98 -5.22 -10.95 -6.91
CA VAL A 98 -4.92 -9.57 -6.50
C VAL A 98 -3.44 -9.46 -6.13
N ARG A 99 -2.78 -8.43 -6.62
CA ARG A 99 -1.38 -8.17 -6.28
C ARG A 99 -1.34 -7.24 -5.06
N VAL A 100 -0.75 -7.72 -3.95
CA VAL A 100 -0.77 -7.06 -2.63
C VAL A 100 0.65 -6.84 -2.13
N VAL A 101 0.92 -5.67 -1.57
CA VAL A 101 2.20 -5.34 -0.91
C VAL A 101 2.45 -6.30 0.25
N LEU A 102 3.69 -6.78 0.38
CA LEU A 102 4.08 -7.70 1.47
C LEU A 102 3.90 -7.06 2.85
N PRO A 103 3.60 -7.85 3.89
CA PRO A 103 3.33 -7.33 5.24
C PRO A 103 4.52 -6.55 5.82
N GLU A 104 5.75 -6.97 5.56
CA GLU A 104 6.96 -6.29 6.02
C GLU A 104 7.08 -4.87 5.44
N HIS A 105 6.76 -4.72 4.16
CA HIS A 105 6.77 -3.39 3.51
C HIS A 105 5.60 -2.52 3.99
N LEU A 106 4.41 -3.09 4.19
CA LEU A 106 3.27 -2.36 4.77
C LEU A 106 3.63 -1.80 6.14
N VAL A 107 4.23 -2.62 7.03
CA VAL A 107 4.65 -2.19 8.36
C VAL A 107 5.75 -1.12 8.28
N ALA A 108 6.74 -1.29 7.40
CA ALA A 108 7.80 -0.30 7.22
C ALA A 108 7.26 1.04 6.71
N ILE A 109 6.31 1.04 5.76
CA ILE A 109 5.65 2.25 5.27
C ILE A 109 4.82 2.90 6.38
N MET A 110 4.05 2.14 7.14
CA MET A 110 3.28 2.65 8.28
C MET A 110 4.20 3.28 9.34
N LEU A 111 5.35 2.66 9.62
CA LEU A 111 6.34 3.17 10.55
C LEU A 111 6.92 4.50 10.07
N ASN A 112 7.28 4.60 8.79
CA ASN A 112 7.81 5.81 8.17
C ASN A 112 6.81 6.98 8.19
N VAL A 113 5.53 6.69 7.96
CA VAL A 113 4.45 7.70 7.98
C VAL A 113 4.08 8.12 9.41
N GLY A 114 4.02 7.18 10.36
CA GLY A 114 3.89 7.41 11.79
C GLY A 114 2.57 7.99 12.29
N ARG A 115 1.48 7.95 11.51
CA ARG A 115 0.16 8.44 11.99
C ARG A 115 -0.37 7.55 13.12
N PRO A 116 -1.20 8.07 14.03
CA PRO A 116 -1.77 7.26 15.13
C PRO A 116 -2.46 5.97 14.65
N LYS A 117 -3.18 6.03 13.52
CA LYS A 117 -3.81 4.86 12.91
C LYS A 117 -2.79 3.83 12.38
N ASP A 118 -1.64 4.29 11.90
CA ASP A 118 -0.58 3.42 11.39
C ASP A 118 0.12 2.70 12.55
N ILE A 119 0.39 3.41 13.64
CA ILE A 119 0.94 2.83 14.88
C ILE A 119 0.03 1.72 15.43
N ALA A 120 -1.28 1.96 15.45
CA ALA A 120 -2.25 0.95 15.87
C ALA A 120 -2.24 -0.29 14.96
N ARG A 121 -2.14 -0.10 13.65
CA ARG A 121 -2.08 -1.19 12.66
C ARG A 121 -0.79 -2.00 12.79
N ILE A 122 0.37 -1.36 12.97
CA ILE A 122 1.63 -2.06 13.24
C ILE A 122 1.47 -3.03 14.42
N LYS A 123 0.79 -2.58 15.50
CA LYS A 123 0.53 -3.45 16.65
C LYS A 123 -0.30 -4.67 16.27
N MET A 124 -1.29 -4.54 15.36
CA MET A 124 -2.07 -5.67 14.87
C MET A 124 -1.20 -6.68 14.14
N PHE A 125 -0.33 -6.22 13.22
CA PHE A 125 0.60 -7.10 12.51
C PHE A 125 1.49 -7.90 13.44
N LEU A 126 1.99 -7.28 14.51
CA LEU A 126 2.87 -7.93 15.48
C LEU A 126 2.11 -8.88 16.40
N SER A 127 0.92 -8.49 16.90
CA SER A 127 0.13 -9.29 17.83
C SER A 127 -0.54 -10.51 17.18
N GLN A 128 -0.71 -10.50 15.86
CA GLN A 128 -1.32 -11.59 15.09
C GLN A 128 -0.27 -12.43 14.33
N ASP A 129 1.02 -12.21 14.60
CA ASP A 129 2.14 -12.89 13.90
C ASP A 129 2.06 -12.80 12.37
N ALA A 130 1.46 -11.69 11.88
CA ALA A 130 1.21 -11.47 10.46
C ALA A 130 2.45 -10.97 9.69
N VAL A 131 3.57 -10.77 10.36
CA VAL A 131 4.83 -10.29 9.79
C VAL A 131 6.02 -11.07 10.34
N LYS A 132 6.96 -11.45 9.48
CA LYS A 132 8.23 -12.07 9.88
C LYS A 132 9.19 -11.00 10.38
N LEU A 133 9.49 -11.00 11.69
CA LEU A 133 10.32 -9.95 12.32
C LEU A 133 11.70 -9.81 11.69
N THR A 134 12.37 -10.91 11.32
CA THR A 134 13.68 -10.85 10.66
C THR A 134 13.60 -10.16 9.30
N ALA A 135 12.60 -10.49 8.48
CA ALA A 135 12.40 -9.86 7.18
C ALA A 135 11.98 -8.39 7.33
N LEU A 136 11.15 -8.06 8.33
CA LEU A 136 10.80 -6.68 8.65
C LEU A 136 12.03 -5.86 9.04
N GLU A 137 12.89 -6.39 9.93
CA GLU A 137 14.11 -5.70 10.36
C GLU A 137 15.09 -5.50 9.20
N ASP A 138 15.15 -6.42 8.25
CA ASP A 138 15.93 -6.26 7.01
C ASP A 138 15.40 -5.10 6.15
N VAL A 139 14.09 -5.00 5.97
CA VAL A 139 13.46 -3.87 5.24
C VAL A 139 13.73 -2.55 5.96
N ILE A 140 13.50 -2.50 7.27
CA ILE A 140 13.74 -1.33 8.13
C ILE A 140 15.18 -0.84 8.01
N ASN A 141 16.15 -1.75 8.10
CA ASN A 141 17.58 -1.41 8.03
C ASN A 141 17.97 -0.87 6.64
N ARG A 142 17.50 -1.52 5.56
CA ARG A 142 17.79 -1.08 4.19
C ARG A 142 17.24 0.30 3.88
N HIS A 143 16.12 0.68 4.51
CA HIS A 143 15.47 1.96 4.26
C HIS A 143 15.72 3.02 5.35
N GLY A 144 16.68 2.75 6.27
CA GLY A 144 17.13 3.74 7.26
C GLY A 144 16.10 4.07 8.34
N LEU A 145 15.17 3.14 8.66
CA LEU A 145 14.09 3.32 9.65
C LEU A 145 14.42 2.70 11.03
N SER A 146 15.69 2.44 11.31
CA SER A 146 16.13 1.74 12.52
C SER A 146 15.87 2.56 13.80
N GLU A 147 15.91 3.88 13.71
CA GLU A 147 15.61 4.77 14.82
C GLU A 147 14.11 4.76 15.13
N GLU A 148 13.25 4.93 14.13
CA GLU A 148 11.79 4.87 14.24
C GLU A 148 11.34 3.53 14.82
N TRP A 149 11.96 2.44 14.36
CA TRP A 149 11.67 1.09 14.85
C TRP A 149 12.07 0.91 16.32
N SER A 150 13.24 1.42 16.70
CA SER A 150 13.70 1.38 18.09
C SER A 150 12.80 2.19 19.01
N ASN A 151 12.35 3.36 18.54
CA ASN A 151 11.39 4.22 19.25
C ASN A 151 10.03 3.54 19.39
N TYR A 152 9.53 2.91 18.32
CA TYR A 152 8.29 2.15 18.34
C TYR A 152 8.37 1.00 19.38
N LYS A 153 9.41 0.16 19.30
CA LYS A 153 9.61 -0.97 20.25
C LYS A 153 9.64 -0.48 21.70
N ARG A 154 10.38 0.57 21.97
CA ARG A 154 10.50 1.15 23.34
C ARG A 154 9.17 1.67 23.89
N THR A 155 8.32 2.22 23.02
CA THR A 155 7.07 2.87 23.43
C THR A 155 5.90 1.88 23.52
N PHE A 156 5.81 0.92 22.62
CA PHE A 156 4.59 0.11 22.41
C PHE A 156 4.76 -1.39 22.65
N LEU A 157 6.01 -1.91 22.75
CA LEU A 157 6.28 -3.35 22.97
C LEU A 157 6.90 -3.63 24.34
N LYS A 158 6.42 -2.95 25.37
CA LYS A 158 6.81 -3.22 26.78
C LYS A 158 6.07 -4.42 27.32
#